data_2794c28e23443ec6a6804e2c20c018d6
#
_entry.id   2794c28e23443ec6a6804e2c20c018d6
#
_cell.length_a   1.000
_cell.length_b   1.000
_cell.length_c   1.000
_cell.angle_alpha   90.00
_cell.angle_beta   90.00
_cell.angle_gamma   90.00
#
_symmetry.space_group_name_H-M   'P 1'
#
loop_
_entity.id
_entity.type
_entity.pdbx_description
1 polymer ?
#
loop_
_entity_poly.entity_id
_entity_poly.type
_entity_poly.pdbx_seq_one_letter_code
_entity_poly.pdbx_strand_id
1 'polypeptide(L)'
;MPLYPAQLNSGIRSGSLYIDILYTPLSLRINHKYALAAAVERMEDSLSERLIKAIARNINRNISDIDDYRHGRVVIRGAEHLPPAANQVNQLMMQLVWEYNHDEGRDPFLREARFHIRFERIHPFEDGNGRTGRILMNRGLMRAGFAPVVIPVEERAAYMELLASSDYEGLAVMLRRLSEAETERMERFAEL
;
A
#
# COMPACT_ATOMS: atom_id res chain seq x y z
N MET A 1 10.65 35.17 -5.11
CA MET A 1 10.85 33.94 -5.89
C MET A 1 11.92 33.12 -5.19
N PRO A 2 11.62 32.03 -4.50
CA PRO A 2 12.65 31.09 -4.05
C PRO A 2 12.83 30.01 -5.13
N LEU A 3 14.05 29.93 -5.60
CA LEU A 3 14.54 28.93 -6.55
C LEU A 3 14.51 27.54 -5.90
N TYR A 4 13.74 26.63 -6.47
CA TYR A 4 13.86 25.21 -6.18
C TYR A 4 15.11 24.66 -6.86
N PRO A 5 16.04 24.03 -6.16
CA PRO A 5 17.15 23.35 -6.82
C PRO A 5 16.70 22.03 -7.39
N ALA A 6 16.62 21.94 -8.69
CA ALA A 6 16.29 20.72 -9.48
C ALA A 6 17.44 19.70 -9.52
N GLN A 7 18.37 19.68 -8.57
CA GLN A 7 19.61 18.88 -8.66
C GLN A 7 19.91 17.95 -7.49
N LEU A 8 18.92 17.60 -6.66
CA LEU A 8 19.15 16.65 -5.55
C LEU A 8 18.61 15.21 -5.81
N ASN A 9 18.31 14.86 -7.05
CA ASN A 9 17.62 13.59 -7.35
C ASN A 9 18.53 12.47 -7.89
N SER A 10 19.86 12.55 -7.79
CA SER A 10 20.77 11.54 -8.37
C SER A 10 21.65 10.79 -7.37
N GLY A 11 21.33 10.77 -6.07
CA GLY A 11 22.25 10.21 -5.08
C GLY A 11 21.68 9.40 -3.92
N ILE A 12 20.35 9.20 -3.81
CA ILE A 12 19.80 8.46 -2.67
C ILE A 12 19.48 7.03 -3.07
N ARG A 13 20.45 6.14 -2.88
CA ARG A 13 20.24 4.70 -2.86
C ARG A 13 19.38 4.33 -1.65
N SER A 14 18.27 3.63 -1.91
CA SER A 14 17.53 2.74 -0.99
C SER A 14 17.64 3.05 0.52
N GLY A 15 16.99 4.06 0.97
CA GLY A 15 16.80 4.34 2.38
C GLY A 15 15.33 4.28 2.77
N SER A 16 14.95 3.25 3.48
CA SER A 16 14.07 3.22 4.62
C SER A 16 12.75 4.02 4.63
N LEU A 17 11.63 3.31 4.83
CA LEU A 17 10.30 3.91 5.07
C LEU A 17 10.32 4.94 6.23
N TYR A 18 11.20 4.79 7.21
CA TYR A 18 11.37 5.73 8.34
C TYR A 18 12.14 7.00 7.95
N ILE A 19 13.14 6.88 7.07
CA ILE A 19 13.85 8.04 6.50
C ILE A 19 12.94 8.76 5.51
N ASP A 20 12.09 8.05 4.76
CA ASP A 20 11.07 8.64 3.91
C ASP A 20 10.07 9.49 4.69
N ILE A 21 9.77 9.17 5.96
CA ILE A 21 8.90 10.00 6.80
C ILE A 21 9.60 11.31 7.22
N LEU A 22 10.90 11.30 7.45
CA LEU A 22 11.63 12.51 7.89
C LEU A 22 12.03 13.44 6.74
N TYR A 23 12.31 12.89 5.55
CA TYR A 23 12.69 13.64 4.34
C TYR A 23 11.57 13.75 3.31
N THR A 24 10.44 13.09 3.53
CA THR A 24 9.27 13.19 2.68
C THR A 24 8.66 14.59 2.79
N PRO A 25 8.33 15.25 1.68
CA PRO A 25 7.63 16.52 1.71
C PRO A 25 6.44 16.50 2.68
N LEU A 26 6.23 17.56 3.43
CA LEU A 26 5.15 17.67 4.42
C LEU A 26 3.78 17.28 3.82
N SER A 27 3.57 17.61 2.55
CA SER A 27 2.39 17.22 1.78
C SER A 27 2.15 15.70 1.75
N LEU A 28 3.19 14.88 1.54
CA LEU A 28 3.05 13.42 1.51
C LEU A 28 2.66 12.85 2.87
N ARG A 29 3.18 13.42 3.96
CA ARG A 29 2.83 13.00 5.34
C ARG A 29 1.38 13.34 5.67
N ILE A 30 0.95 14.55 5.31
CA ILE A 30 -0.42 15.02 5.48
C ILE A 30 -1.39 14.16 4.66
N ASN A 31 -1.05 13.90 3.40
CA ASN A 31 -1.86 13.09 2.50
C ASN A 31 -2.05 11.66 3.01
N HIS A 32 -0.99 11.06 3.56
CA HIS A 32 -1.08 9.71 4.16
C HIS A 32 -2.07 9.69 5.33
N LYS A 33 -2.05 10.72 6.20
CA LYS A 33 -3.00 10.85 7.30
C LYS A 33 -4.44 10.92 6.81
N TYR A 34 -4.72 11.74 5.79
CA TYR A 34 -6.07 11.85 5.23
C TYR A 34 -6.52 10.57 4.51
N ALA A 35 -5.61 9.91 3.81
CA ALA A 35 -5.92 8.63 3.16
C ALA A 35 -6.25 7.53 4.18
N LEU A 36 -5.50 7.47 5.29
CA LEU A 36 -5.77 6.54 6.38
C LEU A 36 -7.11 6.86 7.06
N ALA A 37 -7.39 8.13 7.36
CA ALA A 37 -8.68 8.55 7.94
C ALA A 37 -9.85 8.14 7.03
N ALA A 38 -9.76 8.39 5.73
CA ALA A 38 -10.79 7.99 4.76
C ALA A 38 -10.98 6.46 4.67
N ALA A 39 -9.91 5.69 4.89
CA ALA A 39 -9.99 4.23 4.93
C ALA A 39 -10.69 3.74 6.21
N VAL A 40 -10.42 4.38 7.36
CA VAL A 40 -11.04 4.07 8.65
C VAL A 40 -12.51 4.47 8.69
N GLU A 41 -12.87 5.65 8.18
CA GLU A 41 -14.27 6.11 8.09
C GLU A 41 -15.15 5.15 7.28
N ARG A 42 -14.57 4.40 6.36
CA ARG A 42 -15.26 3.42 5.52
C ARG A 42 -14.86 1.98 5.85
N MET A 43 -14.59 1.71 7.13
CA MET A 43 -14.11 0.40 7.58
C MET A 43 -15.09 -0.71 7.23
N GLU A 44 -16.39 -0.47 7.40
CA GLU A 44 -17.45 -1.45 7.18
C GLU A 44 -17.86 -1.61 5.70
N ASP A 45 -17.45 -0.69 4.82
CA ASP A 45 -17.75 -0.80 3.40
C ASP A 45 -17.04 -2.01 2.78
N SER A 46 -17.69 -2.70 1.85
CA SER A 46 -17.04 -3.68 1.00
C SER A 46 -15.94 -3.01 0.17
N LEU A 47 -14.86 -3.75 -0.14
CA LEU A 47 -13.82 -3.23 -1.03
C LEU A 47 -14.44 -2.94 -2.40
N SER A 48 -14.15 -1.75 -2.93
CA SER A 48 -14.64 -1.33 -4.25
C SER A 48 -13.57 -0.51 -4.96
N GLU A 49 -13.62 -0.50 -6.29
CA GLU A 49 -12.75 0.35 -7.09
C GLU A 49 -12.90 1.84 -6.73
N ARG A 50 -14.13 2.27 -6.38
CA ARG A 50 -14.40 3.63 -5.91
C ARG A 50 -13.62 3.95 -4.63
N LEU A 51 -13.57 3.03 -3.67
CA LEU A 51 -12.81 3.20 -2.43
C LEU A 51 -11.31 3.23 -2.71
N ILE A 52 -10.81 2.32 -3.54
CA ILE A 52 -9.40 2.27 -3.95
C ILE A 52 -8.97 3.60 -4.59
N LYS A 53 -9.74 4.09 -5.57
CA LYS A 53 -9.48 5.37 -6.24
C LYS A 53 -9.55 6.56 -5.27
N ALA A 54 -10.49 6.56 -4.33
CA ALA A 54 -10.59 7.61 -3.32
C ALA A 54 -9.37 7.66 -2.39
N ILE A 55 -8.84 6.51 -1.97
CA ILE A 55 -7.61 6.42 -1.16
C ILE A 55 -6.41 6.90 -1.99
N ALA A 56 -6.28 6.46 -3.24
CA ALA A 56 -5.20 6.87 -4.13
C ALA A 56 -5.20 8.40 -4.40
N ARG A 57 -6.39 9.01 -4.58
CA ARG A 57 -6.51 10.48 -4.69
C ARG A 57 -6.02 11.20 -3.44
N ASN A 58 -6.38 10.71 -2.27
CA ASN A 58 -5.91 11.31 -1.01
C ASN A 58 -4.39 11.19 -0.86
N ILE A 59 -3.80 10.05 -1.23
CA ILE A 59 -2.35 9.83 -1.22
C ILE A 59 -1.61 10.82 -2.14
N ASN A 60 -2.20 11.12 -3.29
CA ASN A 60 -1.56 11.94 -4.32
C ASN A 60 -2.09 13.39 -4.37
N ARG A 61 -2.88 13.79 -3.39
CA ARG A 61 -3.45 15.15 -3.33
C ARG A 61 -2.37 16.23 -3.42
N ASN A 62 -2.52 17.18 -4.35
CA ASN A 62 -1.56 18.25 -4.64
C ASN A 62 -0.16 17.74 -5.11
N ILE A 63 -0.05 16.50 -5.57
CA ILE A 63 1.16 15.90 -6.12
C ILE A 63 0.93 15.50 -7.56
N SER A 64 -0.11 14.70 -7.79
CA SER A 64 -0.59 14.35 -9.13
C SER A 64 -2.10 14.16 -9.10
N ASP A 65 -2.77 14.55 -10.18
CA ASP A 65 -4.20 14.34 -10.30
C ASP A 65 -4.47 12.87 -10.65
N ILE A 66 -5.08 12.16 -9.70
CA ILE A 66 -5.51 10.77 -9.88
C ILE A 66 -7.03 10.76 -10.00
N ASP A 67 -7.53 10.81 -11.22
CA ASP A 67 -8.98 10.68 -11.48
C ASP A 67 -9.39 9.23 -11.69
N ASP A 68 -8.53 8.44 -12.33
CA ASP A 68 -8.78 7.04 -12.66
C ASP A 68 -7.48 6.22 -12.63
N TYR A 69 -7.56 4.98 -13.06
CA TYR A 69 -6.37 4.14 -13.29
C TYR A 69 -5.53 4.71 -14.43
N ARG A 70 -4.25 4.39 -14.42
CA ARG A 70 -3.29 4.87 -15.42
C ARG A 70 -3.68 4.53 -16.85
N HIS A 71 -3.37 5.45 -17.75
CA HIS A 71 -3.52 5.28 -19.19
C HIS A 71 -2.18 4.99 -19.88
N GLY A 72 -1.06 5.25 -19.20
CA GLY A 72 0.29 5.06 -19.69
C GLY A 72 0.95 3.77 -19.20
N ARG A 73 2.12 3.47 -19.80
CA ARG A 73 3.02 2.45 -19.28
C ARG A 73 3.75 2.99 -18.05
N VAL A 74 3.92 2.13 -17.05
CA VAL A 74 4.71 2.43 -15.87
C VAL A 74 5.78 1.34 -15.69
N VAL A 75 6.85 1.70 -14.99
CA VAL A 75 7.93 0.79 -14.62
C VAL A 75 8.11 0.87 -13.12
N ILE A 76 8.18 -0.26 -12.45
CA ILE A 76 8.44 -0.32 -11.01
C ILE A 76 9.96 -0.28 -10.82
N ARG A 77 10.46 0.80 -10.22
CA ARG A 77 11.89 0.96 -10.00
C ARG A 77 12.43 -0.16 -9.10
N GLY A 78 13.42 -0.90 -9.59
CA GLY A 78 14.07 -1.99 -8.86
C GLY A 78 13.33 -3.32 -8.88
N ALA A 79 12.24 -3.45 -9.65
CA ALA A 79 11.56 -4.72 -9.87
C ALA A 79 11.83 -5.24 -11.29
N GLU A 80 11.99 -6.55 -11.42
CA GLU A 80 12.09 -7.23 -12.74
C GLU A 80 10.70 -7.38 -13.39
N HIS A 81 9.63 -7.38 -12.56
CA HIS A 81 8.28 -7.49 -13.05
C HIS A 81 7.87 -6.25 -13.83
N LEU A 82 7.32 -6.44 -15.01
CA LEU A 82 6.68 -5.40 -15.80
C LEU A 82 5.17 -5.41 -15.54
N PRO A 83 4.59 -4.28 -15.07
CA PRO A 83 3.15 -4.17 -14.92
C PRO A 83 2.41 -4.39 -16.24
N PRO A 84 1.16 -4.87 -16.20
CA PRO A 84 0.35 -5.11 -17.40
C PRO A 84 0.15 -3.84 -18.23
N ALA A 85 -0.25 -4.01 -19.48
CA ALA A 85 -0.59 -2.88 -20.34
C ALA A 85 -1.77 -2.08 -19.76
N ALA A 86 -1.78 -0.75 -19.96
CA ALA A 86 -2.76 0.15 -19.37
C ALA A 86 -4.23 -0.24 -19.68
N ASN A 87 -4.49 -0.72 -20.89
CA ASN A 87 -5.82 -1.17 -21.31
C ASN A 87 -6.33 -2.44 -20.57
N GLN A 88 -5.47 -3.16 -19.86
CA GLN A 88 -5.83 -4.34 -19.07
C GLN A 88 -6.12 -4.00 -17.60
N VAL A 89 -5.69 -2.81 -17.14
CA VAL A 89 -5.73 -2.44 -15.71
C VAL A 89 -7.16 -2.46 -15.17
N ASN A 90 -8.12 -1.87 -15.88
CA ASN A 90 -9.52 -1.85 -15.44
C ASN A 90 -10.07 -3.26 -15.22
N GLN A 91 -9.87 -4.16 -16.17
CA GLN A 91 -10.34 -5.54 -16.06
C GLN A 91 -9.67 -6.28 -14.90
N LEU A 92 -8.34 -6.13 -14.74
CA LEU A 92 -7.58 -6.78 -13.67
C LEU A 92 -7.99 -6.26 -12.28
N MET A 93 -8.25 -4.95 -12.16
CA MET A 93 -8.71 -4.37 -10.90
C MET A 93 -10.13 -4.80 -10.54
N MET A 94 -11.05 -4.84 -11.52
CA MET A 94 -12.40 -5.36 -11.33
C MET A 94 -12.36 -6.81 -10.86
N GLN A 95 -11.55 -7.66 -11.48
CA GLN A 95 -11.36 -9.05 -11.09
C GLN A 95 -10.76 -9.16 -9.68
N LEU A 96 -9.72 -8.37 -9.36
CA LEU A 96 -9.09 -8.37 -8.05
C LEU A 96 -10.07 -8.01 -6.93
N VAL A 97 -10.90 -6.97 -7.15
CA VAL A 97 -11.92 -6.53 -6.19
C VAL A 97 -13.01 -7.60 -6.03
N TRP A 98 -13.44 -8.21 -7.13
CA TRP A 98 -14.44 -9.28 -7.07
C TRP A 98 -13.92 -10.48 -6.28
N GLU A 99 -12.74 -10.98 -6.58
CA GLU A 99 -12.12 -12.11 -5.89
C GLU A 99 -11.91 -11.81 -4.39
N TYR A 100 -11.45 -10.61 -4.04
CA TYR A 100 -11.28 -10.19 -2.66
C TYR A 100 -12.59 -10.24 -1.86
N ASN A 101 -13.68 -9.77 -2.44
CA ASN A 101 -14.98 -9.76 -1.77
C ASN A 101 -15.64 -11.14 -1.69
N HIS A 102 -15.20 -12.12 -2.50
CA HIS A 102 -15.72 -13.49 -2.50
C HIS A 102 -14.74 -14.50 -1.86
N ASP A 103 -13.69 -14.00 -1.22
CA ASP A 103 -12.70 -14.83 -0.51
C ASP A 103 -13.15 -15.12 0.93
N GLU A 104 -14.35 -15.73 1.05
CA GLU A 104 -14.93 -16.04 2.35
C GLU A 104 -14.23 -17.26 2.99
N GLY A 105 -13.99 -17.17 4.30
CA GLY A 105 -13.46 -18.26 5.12
C GLY A 105 -11.94 -18.48 5.03
N ARG A 106 -11.21 -17.68 4.28
CA ARG A 106 -9.74 -17.73 4.30
C ARG A 106 -9.15 -17.03 5.50
N ASP A 107 -7.93 -17.46 5.82
CA ASP A 107 -7.06 -16.71 6.74
C ASP A 107 -6.96 -15.24 6.30
N PRO A 108 -7.33 -14.28 7.16
CA PRO A 108 -7.30 -12.85 6.83
C PRO A 108 -5.91 -12.37 6.37
N PHE A 109 -4.84 -12.88 6.96
CA PHE A 109 -3.48 -12.51 6.56
C PHE A 109 -3.15 -13.02 5.14
N LEU A 110 -3.58 -14.21 4.79
CA LEU A 110 -3.39 -14.75 3.44
C LEU A 110 -4.23 -13.99 2.41
N ARG A 111 -5.47 -13.62 2.76
CA ARG A 111 -6.32 -12.78 1.90
C ARG A 111 -5.66 -11.43 1.62
N GLU A 112 -5.20 -10.75 2.66
CA GLU A 112 -4.56 -9.44 2.52
C GLU A 112 -3.22 -9.53 1.78
N ALA A 113 -2.42 -10.56 2.01
CA ALA A 113 -1.18 -10.80 1.29
C ALA A 113 -1.43 -11.01 -0.22
N ARG A 114 -2.42 -11.82 -0.58
CA ARG A 114 -2.83 -12.05 -1.99
C ARG A 114 -3.31 -10.78 -2.65
N PHE A 115 -4.19 -10.05 -1.99
CA PHE A 115 -4.68 -8.77 -2.49
C PHE A 115 -3.52 -7.80 -2.71
N HIS A 116 -2.67 -7.63 -1.71
CA HIS A 116 -1.58 -6.66 -1.74
C HIS A 116 -0.56 -6.96 -2.84
N ILE A 117 -0.07 -8.19 -2.94
CA ILE A 117 0.87 -8.59 -3.99
C ILE A 117 0.27 -8.37 -5.38
N ARG A 118 -0.97 -8.79 -5.59
CA ARG A 118 -1.64 -8.63 -6.90
C ARG A 118 -1.87 -7.16 -7.24
N PHE A 119 -2.27 -6.35 -6.27
CA PHE A 119 -2.42 -4.91 -6.44
C PHE A 119 -1.09 -4.25 -6.84
N GLU A 120 0.01 -4.56 -6.13
CA GLU A 120 1.34 -4.05 -6.46
C GLU A 120 1.81 -4.48 -7.85
N ARG A 121 1.49 -5.70 -8.27
CA ARG A 121 1.85 -6.22 -9.60
C ARG A 121 1.02 -5.61 -10.73
N ILE A 122 -0.26 -5.31 -10.51
CA ILE A 122 -1.10 -4.58 -11.47
C ILE A 122 -0.60 -3.13 -11.60
N HIS A 123 -0.18 -2.54 -10.49
CA HIS A 123 0.32 -1.17 -10.42
C HIS A 123 -0.64 -0.17 -11.07
N PRO A 124 -1.87 -0.04 -10.54
CA PRO A 124 -2.99 0.57 -11.27
C PRO A 124 -2.87 2.08 -11.45
N PHE A 125 -2.01 2.78 -10.70
CA PHE A 125 -1.86 4.23 -10.75
C PHE A 125 -0.47 4.61 -11.28
N GLU A 126 -0.31 5.86 -11.70
CA GLU A 126 0.98 6.39 -12.15
C GLU A 126 1.96 6.57 -10.98
N ASP A 127 1.43 6.91 -9.79
CA ASP A 127 2.21 7.01 -8.54
C ASP A 127 1.36 6.60 -7.32
N GLY A 128 2.03 6.33 -6.20
CA GLY A 128 1.38 6.07 -4.91
C GLY A 128 0.85 4.65 -4.73
N ASN A 129 1.11 3.71 -5.63
CA ASN A 129 0.60 2.34 -5.52
C ASN A 129 0.99 1.68 -4.20
N GLY A 130 2.28 1.67 -3.83
CA GLY A 130 2.74 1.08 -2.58
C GLY A 130 2.11 1.68 -1.33
N ARG A 131 1.89 3.00 -1.30
CA ARG A 131 1.20 3.67 -0.18
C ARG A 131 -0.27 3.30 -0.13
N THR A 132 -0.94 3.31 -1.27
CA THR A 132 -2.35 2.91 -1.40
C THR A 132 -2.55 1.46 -1.02
N GLY A 133 -1.74 0.54 -1.55
CA GLY A 133 -1.81 -0.89 -1.27
C GLY A 133 -1.64 -1.20 0.22
N ARG A 134 -0.68 -0.57 0.90
CA ARG A 134 -0.48 -0.77 2.35
C ARG A 134 -1.64 -0.23 3.19
N ILE A 135 -2.27 0.89 2.81
CA ILE A 135 -3.47 1.39 3.51
C ILE A 135 -4.63 0.41 3.34
N LEU A 136 -4.85 -0.10 2.13
CA LEU A 136 -5.92 -1.06 1.84
C LEU A 136 -5.71 -2.38 2.59
N MET A 137 -4.49 -2.91 2.59
CA MET A 137 -4.10 -4.10 3.33
C MET A 137 -4.35 -3.92 4.84
N ASN A 138 -3.89 -2.83 5.41
CA ASN A 138 -4.12 -2.53 6.83
C ASN A 138 -5.60 -2.34 7.16
N ARG A 139 -6.37 -1.71 6.26
CA ARG A 139 -7.82 -1.65 6.42
C ARG A 139 -8.45 -3.04 6.47
N GLY A 140 -8.03 -3.95 5.62
CA GLY A 140 -8.51 -5.32 5.60
C GLY A 140 -8.18 -6.08 6.88
N LEU A 141 -6.95 -5.94 7.41
CA LEU A 141 -6.54 -6.53 8.68
C LEU A 141 -7.34 -5.95 9.87
N MET A 142 -7.47 -4.63 9.95
CA MET A 142 -8.25 -3.97 11.01
C MET A 142 -9.73 -4.37 10.96
N ARG A 143 -10.33 -4.47 9.78
CA ARG A 143 -11.70 -4.97 9.62
C ARG A 143 -11.87 -6.41 10.10
N ALA A 144 -10.83 -7.22 9.99
CA ALA A 144 -10.81 -8.59 10.51
C ALA A 144 -10.46 -8.67 12.01
N GLY A 145 -10.29 -7.53 12.70
CA GLY A 145 -10.01 -7.44 14.14
C GLY A 145 -8.54 -7.54 14.52
N PHE A 146 -7.62 -7.39 13.56
CA PHE A 146 -6.18 -7.43 13.80
C PHE A 146 -5.57 -6.03 13.87
N ALA A 147 -4.46 -5.90 14.59
CA ALA A 147 -3.70 -4.66 14.62
C ALA A 147 -3.10 -4.33 13.22
N PRO A 148 -2.99 -3.03 12.87
CA PRO A 148 -2.37 -2.63 11.63
C PRO A 148 -0.87 -2.97 11.62
N VAL A 149 -0.33 -3.20 10.43
CA VAL A 149 1.06 -3.59 10.22
C VAL A 149 1.88 -2.40 9.73
N VAL A 150 3.01 -2.20 10.37
CA VAL A 150 4.09 -1.32 9.89
C VAL A 150 5.28 -2.19 9.52
N ILE A 151 5.73 -2.12 8.27
CA ILE A 151 6.90 -2.88 7.82
C ILE A 151 8.16 -2.12 8.25
N PRO A 152 8.96 -2.69 9.17
CA PRO A 152 10.18 -2.05 9.62
C PRO A 152 11.20 -1.91 8.48
N VAL A 153 12.07 -0.97 8.63
CA VAL A 153 13.15 -0.70 7.66
C VAL A 153 14.01 -1.92 7.41
N GLU A 154 14.34 -2.60 8.48
CA GLU A 154 15.20 -3.78 8.51
C GLU A 154 14.58 -4.95 7.72
N GLU A 155 13.26 -4.98 7.63
CA GLU A 155 12.51 -6.03 6.93
C GLU A 155 12.09 -5.64 5.51
N ARG A 156 12.41 -4.42 5.09
CA ARG A 156 12.01 -3.94 3.76
C ARG A 156 12.53 -4.81 2.62
N ALA A 157 13.78 -5.28 2.72
CA ALA A 157 14.37 -6.13 1.67
C ALA A 157 13.59 -7.44 1.53
N ALA A 158 13.31 -8.12 2.65
CA ALA A 158 12.53 -9.35 2.67
C ALA A 158 11.08 -9.12 2.15
N TYR A 159 10.44 -8.01 2.56
CA TYR A 159 9.13 -7.66 2.04
C TYR A 159 9.14 -7.45 0.51
N MET A 160 10.12 -6.75 -0.03
CA MET A 160 10.23 -6.54 -1.49
C MET A 160 10.48 -7.84 -2.25
N GLU A 161 11.24 -8.77 -1.67
CA GLU A 161 11.46 -10.09 -2.25
C GLU A 161 10.18 -10.92 -2.30
N LEU A 162 9.37 -10.90 -1.22
CA LEU A 162 8.05 -11.56 -1.18
C LEU A 162 7.11 -11.00 -2.25
N LEU A 163 7.11 -9.68 -2.48
CA LEU A 163 6.34 -9.06 -3.56
C LEU A 163 6.84 -9.50 -4.95
N ALA A 164 8.15 -9.52 -5.15
CA ALA A 164 8.77 -9.86 -6.42
C ALA A 164 8.52 -11.33 -6.80
N SER A 165 8.68 -12.25 -5.84
CA SER A 165 8.44 -13.68 -6.02
C SER A 165 6.97 -14.08 -6.03
N SER A 166 6.05 -13.16 -5.67
CA SER A 166 4.62 -13.46 -5.45
C SER A 166 4.39 -14.51 -4.36
N ASP A 167 5.21 -14.49 -3.32
CA ASP A 167 5.08 -15.40 -2.18
C ASP A 167 3.97 -14.91 -1.23
N TYR A 168 2.75 -15.38 -1.49
CA TYR A 168 1.56 -15.03 -0.71
C TYR A 168 1.63 -15.56 0.72
N GLU A 169 2.10 -16.79 0.88
CA GLU A 169 2.21 -17.47 2.16
C GLU A 169 3.31 -16.82 3.01
N GLY A 170 4.47 -16.55 2.43
CA GLY A 170 5.56 -15.84 3.11
C GLY A 170 5.14 -14.44 3.57
N LEU A 171 4.44 -13.69 2.72
CA LEU A 171 3.92 -12.38 3.11
C LEU A 171 2.86 -12.50 4.21
N ALA A 172 1.96 -13.48 4.16
CA ALA A 172 0.96 -13.70 5.21
C ALA A 172 1.61 -13.98 6.57
N VAL A 173 2.67 -14.80 6.61
CA VAL A 173 3.44 -15.08 7.84
C VAL A 173 4.09 -13.79 8.36
N MET A 174 4.71 -12.99 7.50
CA MET A 174 5.29 -11.70 7.89
C MET A 174 4.23 -10.77 8.47
N LEU A 175 3.08 -10.60 7.81
CA LEU A 175 1.99 -9.74 8.26
C LEU A 175 1.44 -10.17 9.62
N ARG A 176 1.25 -11.48 9.84
CA ARG A 176 0.77 -12.02 11.12
C ARG A 176 1.72 -11.67 12.25
N ARG A 177 3.00 -11.97 12.11
CA ARG A 177 4.03 -11.68 13.11
C ARG A 177 4.10 -10.18 13.43
N LEU A 178 4.04 -9.32 12.41
CA LEU A 178 4.09 -7.88 12.61
C LEU A 178 2.82 -7.33 13.28
N SER A 179 1.65 -7.91 12.99
CA SER A 179 0.39 -7.55 13.64
C SER A 179 0.36 -7.98 15.10
N GLU A 180 0.88 -9.17 15.42
CA GLU A 180 1.03 -9.65 16.80
C GLU A 180 1.95 -8.74 17.61
N ALA A 181 3.11 -8.39 17.06
CA ALA A 181 4.05 -7.45 17.71
C ALA A 181 3.44 -6.05 17.93
N GLU A 182 2.60 -5.57 17.00
CA GLU A 182 1.89 -4.30 17.16
C GLU A 182 0.80 -4.40 18.22
N THR A 183 0.08 -5.52 18.31
CA THR A 183 -0.91 -5.78 19.37
C THR A 183 -0.25 -5.68 20.74
N GLU A 184 0.86 -6.40 20.97
CA GLU A 184 1.61 -6.34 22.21
C GLU A 184 2.11 -4.91 22.53
N ARG A 185 2.50 -4.16 21.51
CA ARG A 185 2.90 -2.77 21.68
C ARG A 185 1.73 -1.90 22.13
N MET A 186 0.56 -2.05 21.52
CA MET A 186 -0.66 -1.31 21.87
C MET A 186 -1.13 -1.63 23.28
N GLU A 187 -1.10 -2.88 23.71
CA GLU A 187 -1.45 -3.32 25.07
C GLU A 187 -0.56 -2.65 26.11
N ARG A 188 0.76 -2.64 25.90
CA ARG A 188 1.71 -1.95 26.79
C ARG A 188 1.44 -0.44 26.92
N PHE A 189 0.93 0.21 25.87
CA PHE A 189 0.56 1.63 25.94
C PHE A 189 -0.78 1.88 26.63
N ALA A 190 -1.69 0.90 26.62
CA ALA A 190 -2.98 1.02 27.31
C ALA A 190 -2.87 0.84 28.83
N GLU A 191 -1.77 0.27 29.32
CA GLU A 191 -1.47 0.07 30.75
C GLU A 191 -0.78 1.28 31.41
N LEU A 192 -0.40 2.31 30.63
CA LEU A 192 0.27 3.54 31.10
C LEU A 192 -0.73 4.67 31.37
#